data_6262af7ce23486caa495b9e5441350b9
#
_entry.id   6262af7ce23486caa495b9e5441350b9
#
_cell.length_a   1.000
_cell.length_b   1.000
_cell.length_c   1.000
_cell.angle_alpha   90.00
_cell.angle_beta   90.00
_cell.angle_gamma   90.00
#
_symmetry.space_group_name_H-M   'P 1'
#
loop_
_entity.id
_entity.type
_entity.pdbx_description
1 polymer ?
#
loop_
_entity_poly.entity_id
_entity_poly.type
_entity_poly.pdbx_seq_one_letter_code
_entity_poly.pdbx_strand_id
1 'polypeptide(L)'
;MQLGAPDVLAAGIGRDFRMSVGDRVFFADRSAELSGRARAAIEAQAHWLKRKSGLIIMVEGHADDSGTSDDNMTLSRQRADAVRQRLIELGVATERIRITAFGRNQTVADCTGSLCAAQNRRAVTVVRPGAPAPAAAPGTARKAAAAGASWRQASAPVF
;
A
#
# COMPACT_ATOMS: atom_id res chain seq x y z
N MET A 1 22.11 14.97 21.05
CA MET A 1 21.51 14.18 19.96
C MET A 1 20.15 14.76 19.63
N GLN A 2 20.06 15.48 18.56
CA GLN A 2 18.77 15.91 18.05
C GLN A 2 18.19 14.75 17.25
N LEU A 3 17.23 14.05 17.84
CA LEU A 3 16.29 13.25 17.09
C LEU A 3 15.54 14.21 16.17
N GLY A 4 15.79 14.12 14.88
CA GLY A 4 15.27 15.05 13.92
C GLY A 4 13.75 15.14 13.97
N ALA A 5 13.22 16.34 13.88
CA ALA A 5 11.79 16.64 13.80
C ALA A 5 10.96 15.74 12.85
N PRO A 6 11.51 15.18 11.74
CA PRO A 6 10.78 14.27 10.87
C PRO A 6 10.35 12.95 11.53
N ASP A 7 11.13 12.39 12.45
CA ASP A 7 10.78 11.10 13.06
C ASP A 7 9.63 11.20 14.07
N VAL A 8 9.61 12.29 14.82
CA VAL A 8 8.51 12.57 15.77
C VAL A 8 7.21 12.85 15.01
N LEU A 9 7.28 13.59 13.92
CA LEU A 9 6.13 13.86 13.06
C LEU A 9 5.62 12.57 12.40
N ALA A 10 6.50 11.74 11.90
CA ALA A 10 6.15 10.46 11.30
C ALA A 10 5.46 9.54 12.30
N ALA A 11 5.97 9.45 13.53
CA ALA A 11 5.37 8.66 14.60
C ALA A 11 3.98 9.19 14.99
N GLY A 12 3.81 10.50 15.04
CA GLY A 12 2.53 11.15 15.33
C GLY A 12 1.47 10.86 14.27
N ILE A 13 1.83 10.97 13.00
CA ILE A 13 0.93 10.68 11.86
C ILE A 13 0.53 9.21 11.84
N GLY A 14 1.48 8.30 12.03
CA GLY A 14 1.21 6.88 12.08
C GLY A 14 0.28 6.49 13.23
N ARG A 15 0.45 7.12 14.39
CA ARG A 15 -0.44 6.94 15.52
C ARG A 15 -1.85 7.46 15.24
N ASP A 16 -1.97 8.65 14.67
CA ASP A 16 -3.25 9.23 14.29
C ASP A 16 -4.00 8.32 13.30
N PHE A 17 -3.32 7.81 12.31
CA PHE A 17 -3.89 6.85 11.34
C PHE A 17 -4.43 5.60 12.04
N ARG A 18 -3.62 4.95 12.89
CA ARG A 18 -4.04 3.75 13.61
C ARG A 18 -5.24 3.99 14.53
N MET A 19 -5.24 5.13 15.21
CA MET A 19 -6.32 5.46 16.16
C MET A 19 -7.61 5.86 15.45
N SER A 20 -7.50 6.49 14.28
CA SER A 20 -8.66 7.01 13.54
C SER A 20 -9.36 5.92 12.71
N VAL A 21 -8.60 5.09 12.01
CA VAL A 21 -9.15 4.15 11.02
C VAL A 21 -8.62 2.72 11.14
N GLY A 22 -7.62 2.51 11.99
CA GLY A 22 -6.93 1.22 12.08
C GLY A 22 -5.94 1.00 10.93
N ASP A 23 -4.88 0.27 11.20
CA ASP A 23 -3.80 0.01 10.24
C ASP A 23 -3.80 -1.43 9.70
N ARG A 24 -4.64 -2.31 10.20
CA ARG A 24 -4.58 -3.75 9.92
C ARG A 24 -5.82 -4.26 9.22
N VAL A 25 -5.57 -5.20 8.33
CA VAL A 25 -6.58 -6.00 7.63
C VAL A 25 -6.20 -7.46 7.79
N PHE A 26 -7.17 -8.31 8.15
CA PHE A 26 -6.95 -9.73 8.40
C PHE A 26 -7.49 -10.58 7.26
N PHE A 27 -6.87 -11.75 7.08
CA PHE A 27 -7.21 -12.69 6.02
C PHE A 27 -7.54 -14.08 6.57
N ALA A 28 -8.38 -14.79 5.85
CA ALA A 28 -8.63 -16.19 6.10
C ALA A 28 -7.38 -17.04 5.82
N ASP A 29 -7.39 -18.27 6.30
CA ASP A 29 -6.32 -19.23 6.06
C ASP A 29 -6.10 -19.43 4.55
N ARG A 30 -4.83 -19.39 4.14
CA ARG A 30 -4.40 -19.59 2.75
C ARG A 30 -5.04 -18.64 1.73
N SER A 31 -5.60 -17.53 2.16
CA SER A 31 -6.32 -16.58 1.30
C SER A 31 -5.72 -15.19 1.33
N ALA A 32 -5.77 -14.52 0.19
CA ALA A 32 -5.54 -13.09 0.03
C ALA A 32 -6.84 -12.37 -0.39
N GLU A 33 -7.98 -13.03 -0.26
CA GLU A 33 -9.27 -12.45 -0.58
C GLU A 33 -9.73 -11.48 0.50
N LEU A 34 -10.27 -10.33 0.09
CA LEU A 34 -10.77 -9.30 0.99
C LEU A 34 -12.20 -9.62 1.44
N SER A 35 -12.36 -9.91 2.72
CA SER A 35 -13.69 -10.04 3.34
C SER A 35 -14.45 -8.72 3.36
N GLY A 36 -15.75 -8.74 3.65
CA GLY A 36 -16.54 -7.53 3.81
C GLY A 36 -15.98 -6.59 4.88
N ARG A 37 -15.50 -7.15 6.00
CA ARG A 37 -14.85 -6.38 7.07
C ARG A 37 -13.53 -5.75 6.59
N ALA A 38 -12.73 -6.50 5.84
CA ALA A 38 -11.50 -6.00 5.26
C ALA A 38 -11.76 -4.84 4.28
N ARG A 39 -12.75 -4.98 3.42
CA ARG A 39 -13.15 -3.92 2.48
C ARG A 39 -13.59 -2.65 3.20
N ALA A 40 -14.40 -2.77 4.25
CA ALA A 40 -14.85 -1.63 5.05
C ALA A 40 -13.68 -0.92 5.74
N ALA A 41 -12.72 -1.68 6.27
CA ALA A 41 -11.52 -1.11 6.88
C ALA A 41 -10.67 -0.34 5.85
N ILE A 42 -10.48 -0.90 4.65
CA ILE A 42 -9.73 -0.25 3.58
C ILE A 42 -10.45 1.00 3.07
N GLU A 43 -11.77 0.99 3.01
CA GLU A 43 -12.56 2.18 2.65
C GLU A 43 -12.33 3.33 3.64
N ALA A 44 -12.35 3.05 4.94
CA ALA A 44 -12.02 4.03 5.97
C ALA A 44 -10.59 4.56 5.84
N GLN A 45 -9.62 3.66 5.59
CA GLN A 45 -8.23 4.03 5.34
C GLN A 45 -8.11 4.92 4.10
N ALA A 46 -8.74 4.55 2.99
CA ALA A 46 -8.70 5.32 1.74
C ALA A 46 -9.25 6.74 1.93
N HIS A 47 -10.38 6.86 2.63
CA HIS A 47 -10.99 8.15 2.93
C HIS A 47 -10.04 9.06 3.74
N TRP A 48 -9.40 8.51 4.76
CA TRP A 48 -8.42 9.24 5.56
C TRP A 48 -7.18 9.63 4.73
N LEU A 49 -6.64 8.70 3.94
CA LEU A 49 -5.44 8.90 3.10
C LEU A 49 -5.64 9.93 1.99
N LYS A 50 -6.84 10.00 1.42
CA LYS A 50 -7.16 11.00 0.39
C LYS A 50 -7.16 12.43 0.93
N ARG A 51 -7.48 12.62 2.19
CA ARG A 51 -7.43 13.94 2.85
C ARG A 51 -6.01 14.37 3.21
N LYS A 52 -5.04 13.46 3.18
CA LYS A 52 -3.64 13.70 3.56
C LYS A 52 -2.71 13.30 2.43
N SER A 53 -2.73 14.09 1.36
CA SER A 53 -2.09 13.77 0.08
C SER A 53 -0.55 13.71 0.12
N GLY A 54 0.09 14.32 1.12
CA GLY A 54 1.55 14.35 1.25
C GLY A 54 2.18 13.10 1.89
N LEU A 55 1.41 12.05 2.13
CA LEU A 55 1.91 10.85 2.79
C LEU A 55 2.27 9.75 1.79
N ILE A 56 3.36 9.05 2.06
CA ILE A 56 3.72 7.79 1.41
C ILE A 56 3.11 6.65 2.23
N ILE A 57 2.62 5.66 1.52
CA ILE A 57 1.91 4.52 2.08
C ILE A 57 2.72 3.26 1.78
N MET A 58 3.06 2.51 2.82
CA MET A 58 3.66 1.18 2.68
C MET A 58 2.64 0.15 3.16
N VAL A 59 2.28 -0.80 2.32
CA VAL A 59 1.44 -1.92 2.70
C VAL A 59 2.32 -3.14 2.92
N GLU A 60 2.34 -3.64 4.13
CA GLU A 60 3.12 -4.80 4.55
C GLU A 60 2.24 -6.03 4.60
N GLY A 61 2.58 -7.06 3.82
CA GLY A 61 1.89 -8.33 3.83
C GLY A 61 2.57 -9.35 4.74
N HIS A 62 1.76 -10.10 5.48
CA HIS A 62 2.23 -11.11 6.42
C HIS A 62 1.44 -12.40 6.27
N ALA A 63 2.11 -13.52 6.56
CA ALA A 63 1.51 -14.85 6.62
C ALA A 63 1.76 -15.45 8.01
N ASP A 64 1.00 -16.50 8.34
CA ASP A 64 1.32 -17.34 9.49
C ASP A 64 2.48 -18.29 9.15
N ASP A 65 2.84 -19.16 10.08
CA ASP A 65 3.94 -20.09 9.92
C ASP A 65 3.55 -21.44 9.25
N SER A 66 2.31 -21.55 8.77
CA SER A 66 1.85 -22.74 8.05
C SER A 66 2.39 -22.76 6.61
N GLY A 67 2.79 -23.93 6.13
CA GLY A 67 3.31 -24.12 4.78
C GLY A 67 4.79 -23.77 4.62
N THR A 68 5.25 -23.70 3.38
CA THR A 68 6.65 -23.41 3.05
C THR A 68 6.96 -21.93 3.15
N SER A 69 8.24 -21.60 3.28
CA SER A 69 8.71 -20.22 3.31
C SER A 69 8.40 -19.48 2.01
N ASP A 70 8.57 -20.13 0.86
CA ASP A 70 8.30 -19.53 -0.45
C ASP A 70 6.81 -19.30 -0.68
N ASP A 71 5.96 -20.23 -0.29
CA ASP A 71 4.50 -20.08 -0.38
C ASP A 71 4.01 -18.95 0.50
N ASN A 72 4.56 -18.84 1.72
CA ASN A 72 4.21 -17.76 2.64
C ASN A 72 4.68 -16.39 2.15
N MET A 73 5.84 -16.33 1.51
CA MET A 73 6.31 -15.10 0.88
C MET A 73 5.38 -14.66 -0.25
N THR A 74 5.00 -15.58 -1.12
CA THR A 74 4.06 -15.32 -2.22
C THR A 74 2.70 -14.89 -1.68
N LEU A 75 2.15 -15.57 -0.69
CA LEU A 75 0.87 -15.25 -0.08
C LEU A 75 0.88 -13.88 0.59
N SER A 76 1.94 -13.56 1.32
CA SER A 76 2.09 -12.26 1.96
C SER A 76 2.15 -11.11 0.95
N ARG A 77 2.80 -11.34 -0.20
CA ARG A 77 2.81 -10.37 -1.32
C ARG A 77 1.41 -10.19 -1.90
N GLN A 78 0.69 -11.26 -2.12
CA GLN A 78 -0.68 -11.22 -2.63
C GLN A 78 -1.61 -10.47 -1.69
N ARG A 79 -1.46 -10.63 -0.37
CA ARG A 79 -2.23 -9.89 0.64
C ARG A 79 -1.93 -8.40 0.61
N ALA A 80 -0.68 -8.02 0.53
CA ALA A 80 -0.29 -6.61 0.40
C ALA A 80 -0.83 -6.01 -0.91
N ASP A 81 -0.72 -6.74 -2.02
CA ASP A 81 -1.22 -6.28 -3.32
C ASP A 81 -2.74 -6.15 -3.34
N ALA A 82 -3.48 -7.05 -2.71
CA ALA A 82 -4.94 -6.95 -2.61
C ALA A 82 -5.38 -5.66 -1.90
N VAL A 83 -4.71 -5.27 -0.82
CA VAL A 83 -4.96 -4.00 -0.13
C VAL A 83 -4.59 -2.82 -1.01
N ARG A 84 -3.43 -2.86 -1.65
CA ARG A 84 -2.97 -1.83 -2.57
C ARG A 84 -3.96 -1.59 -3.70
N GLN A 85 -4.39 -2.63 -4.38
CA GLN A 85 -5.35 -2.55 -5.48
C GLN A 85 -6.67 -1.93 -5.01
N ARG A 86 -7.16 -2.32 -3.85
CA ARG A 86 -8.39 -1.75 -3.31
C ARG A 86 -8.26 -0.27 -2.96
N LEU A 87 -7.12 0.15 -2.40
CA LEU A 87 -6.85 1.57 -2.15
C LEU A 87 -6.84 2.39 -3.44
N ILE A 88 -6.25 1.86 -4.52
CA ILE A 88 -6.22 2.49 -5.84
C ILE A 88 -7.63 2.62 -6.41
N GLU A 89 -8.42 1.56 -6.36
CA GLU A 89 -9.83 1.58 -6.80
C GLU A 89 -10.66 2.64 -6.06
N LEU A 90 -10.32 2.90 -4.80
CA LEU A 90 -10.97 3.90 -3.96
C LEU A 90 -10.41 5.33 -4.15
N GLY A 91 -9.47 5.51 -5.07
CA GLY A 91 -8.97 6.82 -5.47
C GLY A 91 -7.68 7.28 -4.80
N VAL A 92 -6.98 6.39 -4.09
CA VAL A 92 -5.63 6.72 -3.59
C VAL A 92 -4.63 6.60 -4.74
N ALA A 93 -3.79 7.62 -4.90
CA ALA A 93 -2.83 7.67 -6.01
C ALA A 93 -1.82 6.52 -5.95
N THR A 94 -1.63 5.84 -7.07
CA THR A 94 -0.75 4.67 -7.22
C THR A 94 0.69 4.98 -6.80
N GLU A 95 1.19 6.17 -7.12
CA GLU A 95 2.57 6.60 -6.86
C GLU A 95 2.88 6.73 -5.37
N ARG A 96 1.84 6.84 -4.55
CA ARG A 96 1.97 6.95 -3.09
C ARG A 96 2.09 5.60 -2.41
N ILE A 97 1.73 4.50 -3.07
CA ILE A 97 1.56 3.20 -2.45
C ILE A 97 2.68 2.24 -2.87
N ARG A 98 3.37 1.69 -1.88
CA ARG A 98 4.38 0.65 -2.05
C ARG A 98 3.98 -0.56 -1.25
N ILE A 99 4.43 -1.73 -1.66
CA ILE A 99 4.18 -2.99 -0.95
C ILE A 99 5.49 -3.63 -0.52
N THR A 100 5.45 -4.31 0.61
CA THR A 100 6.52 -5.17 1.12
C THR A 100 5.92 -6.48 1.61
N ALA A 101 6.56 -7.59 1.29
CA ALA A 101 6.15 -8.91 1.74
C ALA A 101 7.15 -9.44 2.76
N PHE A 102 6.66 -9.90 3.89
CA PHE A 102 7.48 -10.47 4.98
C PHE A 102 7.31 -11.98 5.13
N GLY A 103 6.34 -12.59 4.43
CA GLY A 103 6.04 -13.99 4.64
C GLY A 103 5.70 -14.26 6.11
N ARG A 104 6.38 -15.24 6.70
CA ARG A 104 6.26 -15.59 8.13
C ARG A 104 7.36 -14.97 9.01
N ASN A 105 8.20 -14.10 8.45
CA ASN A 105 9.40 -13.60 9.14
C ASN A 105 9.12 -12.58 10.25
N GLN A 106 7.93 -11.98 10.26
CA GLN A 106 7.54 -10.99 11.28
C GLN A 106 6.18 -11.33 11.87
N THR A 107 6.12 -12.41 12.60
CA THR A 107 4.90 -12.79 13.33
C THR A 107 4.69 -11.90 14.54
N VAL A 108 3.43 -11.57 14.83
CA VAL A 108 3.04 -10.79 16.03
C VAL A 108 2.54 -11.70 17.15
N ALA A 109 2.13 -12.92 16.81
CA ALA A 109 1.72 -13.94 17.76
C ALA A 109 2.71 -15.09 17.72
N ASP A 110 3.40 -15.32 18.82
CA ASP A 110 4.45 -16.34 18.96
C ASP A 110 3.92 -17.53 19.78
N CYS A 111 2.79 -18.06 19.33
CA CYS A 111 2.20 -19.24 19.94
C CYS A 111 1.63 -20.15 18.83
N THR A 112 1.37 -21.42 19.17
CA THR A 112 0.74 -22.37 18.25
C THR A 112 -0.79 -22.32 18.44
N GLY A 113 -1.52 -22.46 17.35
CA GLY A 113 -2.96 -22.54 17.37
C GLY A 113 -3.65 -21.54 16.40
N SER A 114 -4.92 -21.77 16.19
CA SER A 114 -5.69 -21.02 15.17
C SER A 114 -5.84 -19.54 15.49
N LEU A 115 -5.93 -19.15 16.76
CA LEU A 115 -6.02 -17.74 17.17
C LEU A 115 -4.73 -16.99 16.91
N CYS A 116 -3.58 -17.61 17.15
CA CYS A 116 -2.27 -17.02 16.87
C CYS A 116 -2.03 -16.88 15.37
N ALA A 117 -2.35 -17.92 14.60
CA ALA A 117 -2.28 -17.90 13.14
C ALA A 117 -3.17 -16.80 12.56
N ALA A 118 -4.37 -16.62 13.09
CA ALA A 118 -5.30 -15.57 12.65
C ALA A 118 -4.72 -14.16 12.82
N GLN A 119 -3.98 -13.89 13.88
CA GLN A 119 -3.33 -12.59 14.09
C GLN A 119 -2.17 -12.34 13.13
N ASN A 120 -1.50 -13.40 12.67
CA ASN A 120 -0.37 -13.32 11.74
C ASN A 120 -0.83 -13.13 10.29
N ARG A 121 -2.02 -13.61 9.92
CA ARG A 121 -2.59 -13.47 8.59
C ARG A 121 -3.14 -12.06 8.37
N ARG A 122 -2.26 -11.12 8.11
CA ARG A 122 -2.60 -9.70 8.04
C ARG A 122 -1.88 -8.95 6.94
N ALA A 123 -2.41 -7.79 6.60
CA ALA A 123 -1.68 -6.71 5.95
C ALA A 123 -1.72 -5.48 6.86
N VAL A 124 -0.61 -4.76 6.93
CA VAL A 124 -0.46 -3.55 7.75
C VAL A 124 -0.20 -2.37 6.84
N THR A 125 -0.98 -1.32 6.98
CA THR A 125 -0.79 -0.06 6.26
C THR A 125 0.02 0.89 7.13
N VAL A 126 1.23 1.21 6.69
CA VAL A 126 2.14 2.15 7.38
C VAL A 126 2.17 3.44 6.59
N VAL A 127 1.99 4.56 7.27
CA VAL A 127 2.01 5.89 6.66
C VAL A 127 3.21 6.68 7.16
N ARG A 128 3.84 7.42 6.23
CA ARG A 128 5.00 8.27 6.51
C ARG A 128 4.89 9.57 5.73
N PRO A 129 5.44 10.68 6.24
CA PRO A 129 5.57 11.88 5.45
C PRO A 129 6.36 11.58 4.17
N GLY A 130 5.83 12.00 3.01
CA GLY A 130 6.54 11.94 1.76
C GLY A 130 7.56 13.07 1.65
N ALA A 131 8.65 12.85 0.90
CA ALA A 131 9.42 13.96 0.42
C ALA A 131 8.54 14.81 -0.50
N PRO A 132 8.64 16.16 -0.48
CA PRO A 132 7.92 16.98 -1.43
C PRO A 132 8.27 16.48 -2.84
N ALA A 133 7.24 16.20 -3.63
CA ALA A 133 7.45 15.82 -5.02
C ALA A 133 8.36 16.87 -5.66
N PRO A 134 9.43 16.47 -6.38
CA PRO A 134 10.21 17.45 -7.12
C PRO A 134 9.22 18.20 -7.99
N ALA A 135 9.24 19.53 -7.90
CA ALA A 135 8.41 20.38 -8.74
C ALA A 135 8.58 19.87 -10.18
N ALA A 136 7.48 19.49 -10.81
CA ALA A 136 7.51 18.99 -12.17
C ALA A 136 8.29 20.02 -13.00
N ALA A 137 9.44 19.59 -13.56
CA ALA A 137 10.27 20.48 -14.35
C ALA A 137 9.40 21.06 -15.46
N PRO A 138 9.28 22.39 -15.57
CA PRO A 138 8.48 22.98 -16.62
C PRO A 138 9.08 22.55 -17.97
N GLY A 139 8.38 21.73 -18.72
CA GLY A 139 8.83 21.25 -20.02
C GLY A 139 8.60 19.77 -20.31
N THR A 140 8.55 18.92 -19.30
CA THR A 140 8.32 17.48 -19.54
C THR A 140 6.90 17.17 -20.03
N ALA A 141 5.90 17.93 -19.59
CA ALA A 141 4.53 17.79 -20.08
C ALA A 141 4.37 18.25 -21.54
N ARG A 142 5.19 19.23 -22.00
CA ARG A 142 5.15 19.72 -23.38
C ARG A 142 5.77 18.75 -24.38
N LYS A 143 6.81 18.00 -23.98
CA LYS A 143 7.41 16.98 -24.86
C LYS A 143 6.48 15.79 -25.09
N ALA A 144 5.71 15.40 -24.09
CA ALA A 144 4.74 14.33 -24.23
C ALA A 144 3.57 14.73 -25.16
N ALA A 145 3.11 15.97 -25.08
CA ALA A 145 2.08 16.49 -25.97
C ALA A 145 2.54 16.64 -27.43
N ALA A 146 3.80 17.02 -27.64
CA ALA A 146 4.38 17.11 -28.99
C ALA A 146 4.60 15.73 -29.62
N ALA A 147 4.98 14.73 -28.84
CA ALA A 147 5.09 13.35 -29.34
C ALA A 147 3.72 12.76 -29.71
N GLY A 148 2.66 13.13 -29.00
CA GLY A 148 1.30 12.70 -29.33
C GLY A 148 0.76 13.31 -30.63
N ALA A 149 1.20 14.51 -30.99
CA ALA A 149 0.77 15.16 -32.21
C ALA A 149 1.41 14.57 -33.48
N SER A 150 2.60 13.99 -33.40
CA SER A 150 3.28 13.41 -34.54
C SER A 150 2.66 12.09 -35.03
N TRP A 151 1.94 11.40 -34.17
CA TRP A 151 1.26 10.15 -34.51
C TRP A 151 0.05 10.33 -35.45
N ARG A 152 -0.55 11.50 -35.46
CA ARG A 152 -1.74 11.73 -36.28
C ARG A 152 -1.44 12.06 -37.73
N GLN A 153 -0.20 12.39 -38.04
CA GLN A 153 0.20 12.73 -39.40
C GLN A 153 0.73 11.55 -40.24
N ALA A 154 0.94 10.40 -39.62
CA ALA A 154 1.47 9.22 -40.26
C ALA A 154 0.42 8.34 -40.93
N SER A 155 -0.85 8.72 -40.91
CA SER A 155 -1.97 7.91 -41.45
C SER A 155 -2.68 8.54 -42.63
N ALA A 156 -1.98 9.27 -43.46
CA ALA A 156 -2.56 9.65 -44.78
C ALA A 156 -2.42 8.47 -45.75
N PRO A 157 -3.51 7.97 -46.29
CA PRO A 157 -3.41 6.93 -47.30
C PRO A 157 -2.78 7.52 -48.57
N VAL A 158 -1.72 6.91 -48.98
CA VAL A 158 -1.13 7.16 -50.31
C VAL A 158 -1.81 6.23 -51.28
N PHE A 159 -2.45 6.79 -52.23
CA PHE A 159 -2.89 6.06 -53.40
C PHE A 159 -1.72 5.81 -54.33
#